data_ae57c2afcd3390d0a04fe9b60daff336
#
_entry.id   ae57c2afcd3390d0a04fe9b60daff336
#
_cell.length_a   1.000
_cell.length_b   1.000
_cell.length_c   1.000
_cell.angle_alpha   90.00
_cell.angle_beta   90.00
_cell.angle_gamma   90.00
#
_symmetry.space_group_name_H-M   'P 1'
#
loop_
_entity.id
_entity.type
_entity.pdbx_description
1 polymer ?
#
loop_
_entity_poly.entity_id
_entity_poly.type
_entity_poly.pdbx_seq_one_letter_code
_entity_poly.pdbx_strand_id
1 'polypeptide(L)'
;MGLSALLVSDIRALPEPQGVKRASVPGFTSFLCLNENQYVIAVFVAHAVFYFDGIQMTASEEQKSQIKSKERVSERGEVFTAEREVNAMCDLVADECLRPDSRFLEPACGDGNFLSVILQRKLSELKRKYRKSPRDFEKLSILALGSLYGVDIMNDNVLACRERLFRIWDAEYTALCGSNASDEVREAARFIIGRNIINGNALTLMCVDGEGKDTTAPIVFSEWTLIGTTQMQRSDYTMSDLLMCHEEGSLFAPLLEDQKEEGGIFLRRYVTHYKKVHEHS
;
A
#
# COMPACT_ATOMS: atom_id res chain seq x y z
N MET A 1 -27.05 -2.77 4.88
CA MET A 1 -26.09 -3.22 5.90
C MET A 1 -24.75 -3.24 5.21
N GLY A 2 -23.81 -2.40 5.64
CA GLY A 2 -22.55 -2.20 4.89
C GLY A 2 -21.61 -3.40 4.99
N LEU A 3 -20.93 -3.68 3.90
CA LEU A 3 -19.89 -4.73 3.75
C LEU A 3 -18.82 -4.73 4.87
N SER A 4 -18.57 -3.57 5.49
CA SER A 4 -17.62 -3.44 6.61
C SER A 4 -18.00 -4.27 7.85
N ALA A 5 -19.28 -4.55 8.09
CA ALA A 5 -19.72 -5.34 9.25
C ALA A 5 -19.52 -6.84 9.04
N LEU A 6 -19.64 -7.34 7.81
CA LEU A 6 -19.44 -8.75 7.48
C LEU A 6 -17.95 -9.15 7.59
N LEU A 7 -17.04 -8.33 7.04
CA LEU A 7 -15.60 -8.61 7.08
C LEU A 7 -15.04 -8.72 8.51
N VAL A 8 -15.61 -7.99 9.46
CA VAL A 8 -15.11 -7.91 10.83
C VAL A 8 -15.57 -9.08 11.69
N SER A 9 -16.81 -9.57 11.50
CA SER A 9 -17.31 -10.74 12.24
C SER A 9 -16.54 -12.00 11.85
N ASP A 10 -16.25 -12.17 10.55
CA ASP A 10 -15.59 -13.35 10.01
C ASP A 10 -14.09 -13.39 10.38
N ILE A 11 -13.43 -12.23 10.37
CA ILE A 11 -12.00 -12.13 10.74
C ILE A 11 -11.77 -12.39 12.24
N ARG A 12 -12.73 -12.06 13.12
CA ARG A 12 -12.62 -12.36 14.57
C ARG A 12 -12.75 -13.83 14.91
N ALA A 13 -13.41 -14.61 14.05
CA ALA A 13 -13.66 -16.03 14.26
C ALA A 13 -12.55 -16.94 13.72
N LEU A 14 -11.60 -16.42 12.97
CA LEU A 14 -10.51 -17.21 12.38
C LEU A 14 -9.47 -17.58 13.45
N PRO A 15 -8.95 -18.84 13.43
CA PRO A 15 -7.80 -19.23 14.25
C PRO A 15 -6.58 -18.36 13.86
N GLU A 16 -5.71 -18.07 14.85
CA GLU A 16 -4.49 -17.29 14.59
C GLU A 16 -3.54 -18.07 13.68
N PRO A 17 -3.28 -17.61 12.43
CA PRO A 17 -2.27 -18.22 11.61
C PRO A 17 -0.87 -17.98 12.22
N GLN A 18 0.05 -18.91 12.05
CA GLN A 18 1.43 -18.71 12.47
C GLN A 18 2.03 -17.52 11.73
N GLY A 19 2.64 -16.58 12.48
CA GLY A 19 3.27 -15.38 11.92
C GLY A 19 2.39 -14.13 11.84
N VAL A 20 1.11 -14.18 12.26
CA VAL A 20 0.23 -13.01 12.34
C VAL A 20 0.45 -12.27 13.66
N LYS A 21 0.82 -11.00 13.60
CA LYS A 21 0.81 -10.11 14.77
C LYS A 21 -0.51 -9.34 14.78
N ARG A 22 -1.35 -9.58 15.77
CA ARG A 22 -2.57 -8.79 16.01
C ARG A 22 -2.23 -7.61 16.90
N ALA A 23 -2.62 -6.41 16.45
CA ALA A 23 -2.59 -5.22 17.27
C ALA A 23 -4.02 -4.79 17.57
N SER A 24 -4.32 -4.56 18.83
CA SER A 24 -5.55 -3.91 19.25
C SER A 24 -5.22 -2.48 19.65
N VAL A 25 -5.63 -1.54 18.83
CA VAL A 25 -5.68 -0.12 19.21
C VAL A 25 -7.14 0.18 19.53
N PRO A 26 -7.46 0.89 20.64
CA PRO A 26 -8.83 1.22 20.97
C PRO A 26 -9.54 1.90 19.79
N GLY A 27 -10.60 1.28 19.24
CA GLY A 27 -11.35 1.77 18.09
C GLY A 27 -10.92 1.23 16.71
N PHE A 28 -9.85 0.43 16.63
CA PHE A 28 -9.37 -0.15 15.37
C PHE A 28 -9.04 -1.63 15.53
N THR A 29 -9.42 -2.43 14.55
CA THR A 29 -8.92 -3.79 14.39
C THR A 29 -7.97 -3.81 13.22
N SER A 30 -6.67 -3.88 13.50
CA SER A 30 -5.63 -3.93 12.49
C SER A 30 -5.06 -5.34 12.42
N PHE A 31 -4.92 -5.87 11.22
CA PHE A 31 -4.26 -7.15 10.98
C PHE A 31 -2.98 -6.89 10.21
N LEU A 32 -1.88 -7.37 10.74
CA LEU A 32 -0.61 -7.47 10.05
C LEU A 32 -0.34 -8.94 9.77
N CYS A 33 -0.28 -9.31 8.51
CA CYS A 33 0.14 -10.63 8.08
C CYS A 33 1.57 -10.56 7.55
N LEU A 34 2.49 -11.29 8.18
CA LEU A 34 3.81 -11.57 7.64
C LEU A 34 3.74 -12.95 6.99
N ASN A 35 4.01 -13.04 5.69
CA ASN A 35 4.10 -14.32 5.04
C ASN A 35 5.57 -14.69 4.73
N GLU A 36 5.81 -15.97 4.45
CA GLU A 36 7.14 -16.54 4.17
C GLU A 36 7.85 -15.89 2.98
N ASN A 37 7.12 -15.21 2.08
CA ASN A 37 7.64 -14.51 0.91
C ASN A 37 7.87 -13.00 1.13
N GLN A 38 7.93 -12.53 2.38
CA GLN A 38 8.29 -11.16 2.77
C GLN A 38 7.26 -10.07 2.38
N TYR A 39 5.97 -10.41 2.23
CA TYR A 39 4.91 -9.41 2.11
C TYR A 39 4.37 -9.05 3.49
N VAL A 40 4.39 -7.76 3.81
CA VAL A 40 3.60 -7.21 4.90
C VAL A 40 2.30 -6.71 4.31
N ILE A 41 1.23 -7.47 4.51
CA ILE A 41 -0.11 -7.02 4.12
C ILE A 41 -0.71 -6.31 5.31
N ALA A 42 -0.76 -4.99 5.24
CA ALA A 42 -1.40 -4.19 6.25
C ALA A 42 -2.87 -4.01 5.86
N VAL A 43 -3.75 -4.85 6.39
CA VAL A 43 -5.20 -4.67 6.24
C VAL A 43 -5.71 -3.82 7.39
N PHE A 44 -6.09 -2.60 7.08
CA PHE A 44 -6.71 -1.69 8.03
C PHE A 44 -8.21 -1.69 7.83
N VAL A 45 -8.93 -2.25 8.80
CA VAL A 45 -10.38 -2.07 8.89
C VAL A 45 -10.63 -0.96 9.92
N ALA A 46 -10.82 0.26 9.44
CA ALA A 46 -11.34 1.32 10.30
C ALA A 46 -12.76 0.95 10.73
N HIS A 47 -12.92 0.55 11.98
CA HIS A 47 -14.24 0.42 12.58
C HIS A 47 -14.78 1.81 12.89
N ALA A 48 -15.48 2.41 11.96
CA ALA A 48 -16.47 3.41 12.31
C ALA A 48 -17.68 2.66 12.90
N VAL A 49 -17.57 2.25 14.16
CA VAL A 49 -18.75 1.86 14.93
C VAL A 49 -19.49 3.16 15.23
N PHE A 50 -20.37 3.57 14.34
CA PHE A 50 -21.39 4.54 14.68
C PHE A 50 -22.39 3.86 15.62
N TYR A 51 -22.17 3.99 16.92
CA TYR A 51 -23.27 3.89 17.87
C TYR A 51 -24.16 5.10 17.65
N PHE A 52 -25.22 4.89 16.89
CA PHE A 52 -26.36 5.78 16.87
C PHE A 52 -27.18 5.51 18.15
N ASP A 53 -26.83 6.15 19.22
CA ASP A 53 -27.70 6.40 20.35
C ASP A 53 -27.35 7.78 20.93
N GLY A 54 -28.16 8.76 20.54
CA GLY A 54 -28.59 9.93 21.32
C GLY A 54 -27.58 10.87 21.96
N ILE A 55 -26.26 10.81 21.66
CA ILE A 55 -25.26 11.72 22.23
C ILE A 55 -24.78 12.68 21.14
N GLN A 56 -25.18 13.96 21.25
CA GLN A 56 -24.54 15.05 20.53
C GLN A 56 -23.08 15.17 20.98
N MET A 57 -22.18 14.52 20.28
CA MET A 57 -20.74 14.78 20.41
C MET A 57 -20.37 15.97 19.52
N THR A 58 -19.97 17.06 20.14
CA THR A 58 -19.24 18.13 19.43
C THR A 58 -17.94 17.54 18.94
N ALA A 59 -17.81 17.37 17.61
CA ALA A 59 -16.59 16.87 17.00
C ALA A 59 -15.43 17.81 17.34
N SER A 60 -14.33 17.25 17.87
CA SER A 60 -13.10 17.98 18.10
C SER A 60 -12.49 18.45 16.75
N GLU A 61 -11.64 19.47 16.77
CA GLU A 61 -10.98 19.97 15.56
C GLU A 61 -10.15 18.89 14.86
N GLU A 62 -9.56 17.94 15.59
CA GLU A 62 -8.85 16.77 15.04
C GLU A 62 -9.78 15.83 14.24
N GLN A 63 -11.03 15.63 14.68
CA GLN A 63 -12.00 14.82 13.93
C GLN A 63 -12.45 15.51 12.62
N LYS A 64 -12.48 16.85 12.59
CA LYS A 64 -12.82 17.60 11.36
C LYS A 64 -11.73 17.48 10.29
N SER A 65 -10.47 17.31 10.65
CA SER A 65 -9.36 17.13 9.71
C SER A 65 -9.32 15.73 9.06
N GLN A 66 -10.00 14.75 9.65
CA GLN A 66 -10.06 13.36 9.17
C GLN A 66 -11.16 13.09 8.14
N ILE A 67 -11.97 14.09 7.77
CA ILE A 67 -13.15 13.93 6.93
C ILE A 67 -13.10 14.94 5.78
N LYS A 68 -13.06 14.47 4.52
CA LYS A 68 -13.17 15.35 3.34
C LYS A 68 -14.57 15.92 3.14
N SER A 69 -15.61 15.08 3.31
CA SER A 69 -17.02 15.54 3.33
C SER A 69 -17.90 14.55 4.10
N LYS A 70 -19.05 15.03 4.59
CA LYS A 70 -20.04 14.18 5.27
C LYS A 70 -20.67 13.15 4.31
N GLU A 71 -20.86 13.53 3.04
CA GLU A 71 -21.39 12.63 2.01
C GLU A 71 -20.44 11.46 1.77
N ARG A 72 -19.14 11.71 1.66
CA ARG A 72 -18.12 10.66 1.44
C ARG A 72 -18.04 9.67 2.61
N VAL A 73 -18.21 10.16 3.84
CA VAL A 73 -18.28 9.29 5.03
C VAL A 73 -19.54 8.43 5.00
N SER A 74 -20.70 9.02 4.68
CA SER A 74 -21.98 8.29 4.70
C SER A 74 -22.12 7.28 3.57
N GLU A 75 -21.60 7.60 2.37
CA GLU A 75 -21.74 6.76 1.19
C GLU A 75 -20.63 5.73 1.04
N ARG A 76 -19.41 6.06 1.46
CA ARG A 76 -18.20 5.26 1.19
C ARG A 76 -17.36 4.93 2.43
N GLY A 77 -17.74 5.44 3.61
CA GLY A 77 -17.02 5.18 4.86
C GLY A 77 -15.61 5.81 4.91
N GLU A 78 -15.37 6.88 4.13
CA GLU A 78 -14.05 7.51 4.02
C GLU A 78 -13.68 8.27 5.29
N VAL A 79 -12.86 7.65 6.14
CA VAL A 79 -12.29 8.27 7.34
C VAL A 79 -10.77 8.07 7.31
N PHE A 80 -10.02 9.16 7.39
CA PHE A 80 -8.56 9.08 7.42
C PHE A 80 -8.06 8.68 8.82
N THR A 81 -7.16 7.70 8.85
CA THR A 81 -6.50 7.29 10.10
C THR A 81 -5.57 8.41 10.59
N ALA A 82 -5.66 8.77 11.87
CA ALA A 82 -4.80 9.80 12.43
C ALA A 82 -3.33 9.36 12.42
N GLU A 83 -2.42 10.33 12.29
CA GLU A 83 -0.97 10.06 12.18
C GLU A 83 -0.42 9.27 13.38
N ARG A 84 -0.96 9.52 14.57
CA ARG A 84 -0.57 8.78 15.78
C ARG A 84 -0.87 7.29 15.67
N GLU A 85 -2.06 6.93 15.17
CA GLU A 85 -2.46 5.55 14.96
C GLU A 85 -1.63 4.88 13.87
N VAL A 86 -1.38 5.60 12.76
CA VAL A 86 -0.51 5.13 11.67
C VAL A 86 0.89 4.81 12.20
N ASN A 87 1.48 5.70 13.01
CA ASN A 87 2.79 5.46 13.60
C ASN A 87 2.79 4.27 14.56
N ALA A 88 1.78 4.15 15.44
CA ALA A 88 1.66 3.01 16.35
C ALA A 88 1.57 1.67 15.59
N MET A 89 0.86 1.65 14.45
CA MET A 89 0.76 0.46 13.61
C MET A 89 2.10 0.13 12.91
N CYS A 90 2.80 1.14 12.39
CA CYS A 90 4.13 0.94 11.81
C CYS A 90 5.17 0.47 12.85
N ASP A 91 4.99 0.79 14.13
CA ASP A 91 5.88 0.34 15.21
C ASP A 91 5.77 -1.16 15.47
N LEU A 92 4.64 -1.79 15.14
CA LEU A 92 4.48 -3.25 15.27
C LEU A 92 5.32 -4.03 14.27
N VAL A 93 5.67 -3.41 13.15
CA VAL A 93 6.50 -3.96 12.07
C VAL A 93 7.67 -3.05 11.77
N ALA A 94 8.27 -2.51 12.84
CA ALA A 94 9.33 -1.50 12.71
C ALA A 94 10.49 -2.00 11.83
N ASP A 95 10.93 -3.25 12.01
CA ASP A 95 12.03 -3.83 11.24
C ASP A 95 11.72 -3.88 9.74
N GLU A 96 10.49 -4.25 9.37
CA GLU A 96 10.05 -4.28 7.98
C GLU A 96 9.92 -2.87 7.39
N CYS A 97 9.51 -1.88 8.18
CA CYS A 97 9.48 -0.48 7.77
C CYS A 97 10.88 0.11 7.51
N LEU A 98 11.95 -0.53 7.96
CA LEU A 98 13.32 -0.08 7.71
C LEU A 98 13.97 -0.76 6.49
N ARG A 99 13.39 -1.84 5.98
CA ARG A 99 13.90 -2.58 4.82
C ARG A 99 13.34 -2.00 3.52
N PRO A 100 14.19 -1.66 2.53
CA PRO A 100 13.72 -1.10 1.26
C PRO A 100 12.87 -2.07 0.44
N ASP A 101 13.11 -3.37 0.58
CA ASP A 101 12.50 -4.45 -0.19
C ASP A 101 11.25 -5.06 0.47
N SER A 102 10.98 -4.80 1.74
CA SER A 102 9.77 -5.27 2.41
C SER A 102 8.53 -4.62 1.81
N ARG A 103 7.59 -5.44 1.34
CA ARG A 103 6.43 -5.02 0.58
C ARG A 103 5.24 -4.72 1.47
N PHE A 104 4.57 -3.61 1.22
CA PHE A 104 3.39 -3.15 1.96
C PHE A 104 2.23 -2.94 1.02
N LEU A 105 1.10 -3.58 1.28
CA LEU A 105 -0.15 -3.41 0.54
C LEU A 105 -1.19 -2.74 1.43
N GLU A 106 -1.75 -1.62 0.96
CA GLU A 106 -2.86 -0.90 1.59
C GLU A 106 -4.08 -0.97 0.67
N PRO A 107 -5.09 -1.84 0.96
CA PRO A 107 -6.24 -2.06 0.09
C PRO A 107 -7.25 -0.89 0.05
N ALA A 108 -7.11 0.09 0.93
CA ALA A 108 -7.91 1.30 0.98
C ALA A 108 -7.00 2.48 1.31
N CYS A 109 -6.07 2.78 0.37
CA CYS A 109 -4.92 3.63 0.68
C CYS A 109 -5.26 5.12 0.87
N GLY A 110 -6.46 5.54 0.53
CA GLY A 110 -6.86 6.94 0.60
C GLY A 110 -5.86 7.84 -0.15
N ASP A 111 -5.54 8.96 0.44
CA ASP A 111 -4.51 9.90 -0.05
C ASP A 111 -3.07 9.48 0.32
N GLY A 112 -2.86 8.23 0.79
CA GLY A 112 -1.55 7.65 1.07
C GLY A 112 -0.99 7.95 2.46
N ASN A 113 -1.82 8.24 3.45
CA ASN A 113 -1.34 8.59 4.78
C ASN A 113 -0.45 7.50 5.39
N PHE A 114 -0.89 6.24 5.34
CA PHE A 114 -0.13 5.11 5.86
C PHE A 114 1.13 4.82 5.03
N LEU A 115 0.99 4.71 3.72
CA LEU A 115 2.12 4.44 2.82
C LEU A 115 3.20 5.53 2.90
N SER A 116 2.81 6.78 3.16
CA SER A 116 3.75 7.90 3.33
C SER A 116 4.63 7.75 4.57
N VAL A 117 4.08 7.28 5.69
CA VAL A 117 4.85 7.03 6.92
C VAL A 117 5.85 5.89 6.71
N ILE A 118 5.42 4.80 6.05
CA ILE A 118 6.33 3.70 5.70
C ILE A 118 7.47 4.20 4.81
N LEU A 119 7.15 4.96 3.76
CA LEU A 119 8.17 5.51 2.86
C LEU A 119 9.17 6.39 3.61
N GLN A 120 8.69 7.27 4.48
CA GLN A 120 9.56 8.14 5.30
C GLN A 120 10.51 7.33 6.18
N ARG A 121 10.03 6.25 6.82
CA ARG A 121 10.85 5.35 7.65
C ARG A 121 11.92 4.66 6.81
N LYS A 122 11.57 4.10 5.66
CA LYS A 122 12.50 3.46 4.71
C LYS A 122 13.57 4.45 4.22
N LEU A 123 13.16 5.64 3.77
CA LEU A 123 14.09 6.66 3.27
C LEU A 123 15.01 7.19 4.37
N SER A 124 14.51 7.38 5.58
CA SER A 124 15.33 7.80 6.74
C SER A 124 16.42 6.78 7.04
N GLU A 125 16.11 5.50 7.02
CA GLU A 125 17.08 4.43 7.24
C GLU A 125 18.09 4.33 6.09
N LEU A 126 17.63 4.45 4.84
CA LEU A 126 18.52 4.48 3.67
C LEU A 126 19.46 5.68 3.73
N LYS A 127 18.97 6.87 4.08
CA LYS A 127 19.78 8.08 4.26
C LYS A 127 20.84 7.88 5.35
N ARG A 128 20.46 7.27 6.48
CA ARG A 128 21.40 6.94 7.56
C ARG A 128 22.53 6.01 7.09
N LYS A 129 22.17 4.95 6.34
CA LYS A 129 23.13 3.93 5.86
C LYS A 129 24.00 4.44 4.70
N TYR A 130 23.41 5.15 3.75
CA TYR A 130 24.03 5.46 2.46
C TYR A 130 24.34 6.92 2.23
N ARG A 131 24.42 7.75 3.29
CA ARG A 131 24.73 9.19 3.18
C ARG A 131 26.02 9.49 2.42
N LYS A 132 26.98 8.56 2.37
CA LYS A 132 28.26 8.67 1.66
C LYS A 132 28.25 7.98 0.29
N SER A 133 27.14 7.36 -0.10
CA SER A 133 26.99 6.65 -1.36
C SER A 133 25.66 7.06 -2.05
N PRO A 134 25.62 8.23 -2.72
CA PRO A 134 24.41 8.71 -3.39
C PRO A 134 23.83 7.70 -4.40
N ARG A 135 24.70 6.93 -5.08
CA ARG A 135 24.27 5.90 -6.03
C ARG A 135 23.51 4.75 -5.37
N ASP A 136 23.95 4.30 -4.21
CA ASP A 136 23.27 3.22 -3.49
C ASP A 136 21.96 3.74 -2.89
N PHE A 137 21.95 4.97 -2.37
CA PHE A 137 20.71 5.61 -1.94
C PHE A 137 19.71 5.73 -3.09
N GLU A 138 20.12 6.27 -4.25
CA GLU A 138 19.27 6.44 -5.43
C GLU A 138 18.61 5.11 -5.79
N LYS A 139 19.40 4.08 -6.02
CA LYS A 139 18.92 2.74 -6.41
C LYS A 139 17.97 2.12 -5.39
N LEU A 140 18.34 2.14 -4.10
CA LEU A 140 17.55 1.53 -3.04
C LEU A 140 16.31 2.35 -2.69
N SER A 141 16.32 3.67 -2.91
CA SER A 141 15.13 4.50 -2.75
C SER A 141 14.07 4.22 -3.83
N ILE A 142 14.49 3.90 -5.05
CA ILE A 142 13.61 3.42 -6.12
C ILE A 142 13.00 2.07 -5.76
N LEU A 143 13.80 1.14 -5.21
CA LEU A 143 13.27 -0.14 -4.71
C LEU A 143 12.25 0.08 -3.57
N ALA A 144 12.53 1.02 -2.66
CA ALA A 144 11.60 1.35 -1.58
C ALA A 144 10.25 1.88 -2.09
N LEU A 145 10.23 2.68 -3.16
CA LEU A 145 8.98 3.05 -3.85
C LEU A 145 8.28 1.84 -4.44
N GLY A 146 9.03 0.96 -5.12
CA GLY A 146 8.51 -0.25 -5.74
C GLY A 146 7.98 -1.30 -4.76
N SER A 147 8.24 -1.13 -3.47
CA SER A 147 7.74 -2.01 -2.41
C SER A 147 6.42 -1.56 -1.79
N LEU A 148 5.85 -0.44 -2.25
CA LEU A 148 4.60 0.12 -1.75
C LEU A 148 3.49 -0.12 -2.77
N TYR A 149 2.39 -0.71 -2.31
CA TYR A 149 1.21 -1.04 -3.09
C TYR A 149 -0.02 -0.43 -2.44
N GLY A 150 -0.88 0.17 -3.25
CA GLY A 150 -2.11 0.79 -2.76
C GLY A 150 -3.25 0.64 -3.75
N VAL A 151 -4.46 0.47 -3.22
CA VAL A 151 -5.70 0.49 -3.99
C VAL A 151 -6.63 1.49 -3.35
N ASP A 152 -7.32 2.27 -4.16
CA ASP A 152 -8.44 3.09 -3.71
C ASP A 152 -9.48 3.21 -4.82
N ILE A 153 -10.76 3.18 -4.44
CA ILE A 153 -11.87 3.29 -5.38
C ILE A 153 -12.04 4.72 -5.91
N MET A 154 -11.53 5.70 -5.15
CA MET A 154 -11.62 7.12 -5.48
C MET A 154 -10.38 7.57 -6.23
N ASN A 155 -10.55 7.95 -7.51
CA ASN A 155 -9.42 8.36 -8.36
C ASN A 155 -8.68 9.60 -7.81
N ASP A 156 -9.37 10.55 -7.19
CA ASP A 156 -8.73 11.72 -6.58
C ASP A 156 -7.81 11.35 -5.40
N ASN A 157 -8.17 10.32 -4.62
CA ASN A 157 -7.32 9.75 -3.58
C ASN A 157 -6.06 9.11 -4.19
N VAL A 158 -6.23 8.30 -5.22
CA VAL A 158 -5.10 7.67 -5.94
C VAL A 158 -4.12 8.72 -6.45
N LEU A 159 -4.62 9.78 -7.10
CA LEU A 159 -3.77 10.87 -7.60
C LEU A 159 -3.08 11.62 -6.46
N ALA A 160 -3.77 11.90 -5.36
CA ALA A 160 -3.21 12.54 -4.18
C ALA A 160 -2.13 11.65 -3.51
N CYS A 161 -2.39 10.34 -3.41
CA CYS A 161 -1.44 9.36 -2.89
C CYS A 161 -0.16 9.33 -3.73
N ARG A 162 -0.30 9.20 -5.06
CA ARG A 162 0.85 9.19 -5.99
C ARG A 162 1.71 10.44 -5.85
N GLU A 163 1.08 11.61 -5.82
CA GLU A 163 1.80 12.88 -5.69
C GLU A 163 2.45 13.03 -4.31
N ARG A 164 1.79 12.60 -3.22
CA ARG A 164 2.35 12.61 -1.87
C ARG A 164 3.62 11.75 -1.78
N LEU A 165 3.54 10.50 -2.26
CA LEU A 165 4.68 9.58 -2.25
C LEU A 165 5.85 10.12 -3.09
N PHE A 166 5.55 10.65 -4.28
CA PHE A 166 6.57 11.24 -5.14
C PHE A 166 7.26 12.43 -4.47
N ARG A 167 6.51 13.37 -3.89
CA ARG A 167 7.09 14.56 -3.22
C ARG A 167 7.98 14.19 -2.04
N ILE A 168 7.55 13.22 -1.23
CA ILE A 168 8.36 12.73 -0.09
C ILE A 168 9.68 12.14 -0.60
N TRP A 169 9.60 11.29 -1.62
CA TRP A 169 10.77 10.67 -2.19
C TRP A 169 11.69 11.67 -2.88
N ASP A 170 11.17 12.57 -3.72
CA ASP A 170 11.97 13.56 -4.48
C ASP A 170 12.70 14.55 -3.57
N ALA A 171 12.08 14.94 -2.45
CA ALA A 171 12.72 15.80 -1.45
C ALA A 171 13.99 15.13 -0.89
N GLU A 172 13.91 13.86 -0.47
CA GLU A 172 15.07 13.13 0.08
C GLU A 172 16.08 12.78 -1.00
N TYR A 173 15.62 12.42 -2.21
CA TYR A 173 16.46 12.15 -3.37
C TYR A 173 17.28 13.37 -3.76
N THR A 174 16.64 14.53 -3.90
CA THR A 174 17.29 15.78 -4.25
C THR A 174 18.26 16.22 -3.15
N ALA A 175 17.86 16.11 -1.88
CA ALA A 175 18.71 16.50 -0.76
C ALA A 175 20.01 15.66 -0.67
N LEU A 176 19.96 14.36 -1.01
CA LEU A 176 21.11 13.48 -0.89
C LEU A 176 21.94 13.41 -2.18
N CYS A 177 21.30 13.37 -3.35
CA CYS A 177 21.98 13.23 -4.64
C CYS A 177 22.48 14.58 -5.20
N GLY A 178 21.90 15.72 -4.79
CA GLY A 178 22.33 17.06 -5.18
C GLY A 178 22.42 17.21 -6.70
N SER A 179 23.58 17.60 -7.21
CA SER A 179 23.84 17.78 -8.64
C SER A 179 23.80 16.47 -9.46
N ASN A 180 23.82 15.30 -8.79
CA ASN A 180 23.69 14.01 -9.47
C ASN A 180 22.23 13.56 -9.63
N ALA A 181 21.27 14.29 -9.04
CA ALA A 181 19.85 14.01 -9.24
C ALA A 181 19.47 14.23 -10.72
N SER A 182 18.74 13.29 -11.30
CA SER A 182 18.37 13.32 -12.73
C SER A 182 16.87 13.16 -12.93
N ASP A 183 16.35 13.74 -14.01
CA ASP A 183 14.94 13.61 -14.37
C ASP A 183 14.60 12.19 -14.83
N GLU A 184 15.54 11.47 -15.45
CA GLU A 184 15.36 10.06 -15.79
C GLU A 184 14.97 9.20 -14.57
N VAL A 185 15.62 9.45 -13.42
CA VAL A 185 15.27 8.74 -12.17
C VAL A 185 13.92 9.20 -11.61
N ARG A 186 13.56 10.48 -11.78
CA ARG A 186 12.23 10.99 -11.40
C ARG A 186 11.12 10.38 -12.25
N GLU A 187 11.36 10.20 -13.55
CA GLU A 187 10.44 9.50 -14.44
C GLU A 187 10.26 8.04 -14.04
N ALA A 188 11.36 7.34 -13.73
CA ALA A 188 11.32 5.98 -13.21
C ALA A 188 10.51 5.89 -11.90
N ALA A 189 10.71 6.83 -10.97
CA ALA A 189 9.96 6.90 -9.72
C ALA A 189 8.46 7.10 -9.95
N ARG A 190 8.07 8.06 -10.80
CA ARG A 190 6.66 8.31 -11.15
C ARG A 190 6.02 7.10 -11.81
N PHE A 191 6.75 6.43 -12.69
CA PHE A 191 6.29 5.22 -13.36
C PHE A 191 6.00 4.10 -12.35
N ILE A 192 6.95 3.81 -11.45
CA ILE A 192 6.81 2.78 -10.41
C ILE A 192 5.61 3.07 -9.51
N ILE A 193 5.49 4.30 -9.00
CA ILE A 193 4.35 4.71 -8.18
C ILE A 193 3.04 4.52 -8.97
N GLY A 194 3.01 4.92 -10.24
CA GLY A 194 1.83 4.78 -11.11
C GLY A 194 1.42 3.34 -11.34
N ARG A 195 2.37 2.40 -11.31
CA ARG A 195 2.13 0.96 -11.48
C ARG A 195 1.60 0.28 -10.21
N ASN A 196 1.89 0.84 -9.04
CA ASN A 196 1.61 0.17 -7.77
C ASN A 196 0.56 0.90 -6.90
N ILE A 197 0.15 2.11 -7.28
CA ILE A 197 -0.98 2.80 -6.63
C ILE A 197 -2.11 2.87 -7.65
N ILE A 198 -3.14 2.05 -7.47
CA ILE A 198 -4.13 1.71 -8.51
C ILE A 198 -5.52 2.17 -8.11
N ASN A 199 -6.25 2.74 -9.10
CA ASN A 199 -7.67 3.02 -8.95
C ASN A 199 -8.47 1.74 -9.20
N GLY A 200 -9.02 1.19 -8.14
CA GLY A 200 -9.65 -0.11 -8.16
C GLY A 200 -10.49 -0.41 -6.92
N ASN A 201 -11.20 -1.48 -6.99
CA ASN A 201 -11.99 -2.04 -5.89
C ASN A 201 -11.27 -3.28 -5.34
N ALA A 202 -10.67 -3.14 -4.17
CA ALA A 202 -9.92 -4.24 -3.54
C ALA A 202 -10.80 -5.43 -3.11
N LEU A 203 -12.12 -5.27 -3.03
CA LEU A 203 -13.05 -6.37 -2.70
C LEU A 203 -13.35 -7.23 -3.92
N THR A 204 -13.46 -6.63 -5.10
CA THR A 204 -13.70 -7.33 -6.36
C THR A 204 -12.42 -7.64 -7.13
N LEU A 205 -11.28 -7.06 -6.71
CA LEU A 205 -9.96 -7.17 -7.33
C LEU A 205 -9.91 -6.58 -8.76
N MET A 206 -10.89 -5.71 -9.09
CA MET A 206 -11.05 -5.11 -10.41
C MET A 206 -10.69 -3.62 -10.39
N CYS A 207 -10.17 -3.13 -11.52
CA CYS A 207 -10.06 -1.70 -11.74
C CYS A 207 -11.47 -1.08 -11.83
N VAL A 208 -11.58 0.20 -11.45
CA VAL A 208 -12.84 0.93 -11.56
C VAL A 208 -12.77 2.01 -12.64
N ASP A 209 -13.94 2.39 -13.16
CA ASP A 209 -14.10 3.50 -14.10
C ASP A 209 -14.16 4.87 -13.38
N GLY A 210 -14.39 5.95 -14.14
CA GLY A 210 -14.50 7.31 -13.59
C GLY A 210 -15.68 7.52 -12.64
N GLU A 211 -16.67 6.62 -12.62
CA GLU A 211 -17.81 6.63 -11.70
C GLU A 211 -17.59 5.72 -10.47
N GLY A 212 -16.45 5.02 -10.41
CA GLY A 212 -16.11 4.08 -9.35
C GLY A 212 -16.83 2.73 -9.47
N LYS A 213 -17.27 2.35 -10.68
CA LYS A 213 -17.85 1.04 -10.97
C LYS A 213 -16.77 0.09 -11.46
N ASP A 214 -16.90 -1.17 -11.08
CA ASP A 214 -15.98 -2.22 -11.51
C ASP A 214 -15.98 -2.34 -13.05
N THR A 215 -14.77 -2.42 -13.60
CA THR A 215 -14.53 -2.76 -15.00
C THR A 215 -14.26 -4.26 -15.14
N THR A 216 -13.99 -4.72 -16.36
CA THR A 216 -13.54 -6.11 -16.63
C THR A 216 -12.01 -6.27 -16.48
N ALA A 217 -11.28 -5.20 -16.20
CA ALA A 217 -9.83 -5.24 -16.06
C ALA A 217 -9.44 -5.58 -14.63
N PRO A 218 -8.65 -6.62 -14.36
CA PRO A 218 -8.17 -6.93 -13.03
C PRO A 218 -7.16 -5.86 -12.55
N ILE A 219 -7.05 -5.69 -11.24
CA ILE A 219 -5.96 -4.92 -10.65
C ILE A 219 -4.65 -5.67 -10.88
N VAL A 220 -3.67 -5.00 -11.50
CA VAL A 220 -2.34 -5.56 -11.79
C VAL A 220 -1.28 -4.72 -11.10
N PHE A 221 -0.47 -5.36 -10.27
CA PHE A 221 0.69 -4.79 -9.63
C PHE A 221 1.98 -5.20 -10.31
N SER A 222 2.99 -4.36 -10.21
CA SER A 222 4.35 -4.66 -10.63
C SER A 222 5.22 -4.94 -9.42
N GLU A 223 5.81 -6.11 -9.36
CA GLU A 223 6.85 -6.46 -8.41
C GLU A 223 8.21 -6.03 -8.96
N TRP A 224 9.00 -5.38 -8.13
CA TRP A 224 10.29 -4.82 -8.48
C TRP A 224 11.40 -5.48 -7.67
N THR A 225 12.39 -6.07 -8.34
CA THR A 225 13.51 -6.76 -7.72
C THR A 225 14.83 -6.28 -8.31
N LEU A 226 15.77 -5.87 -7.48
CA LEU A 226 17.11 -5.52 -7.93
C LEU A 226 17.90 -6.77 -8.29
N ILE A 227 18.51 -6.77 -9.49
CA ILE A 227 19.41 -7.80 -9.97
C ILE A 227 20.81 -7.21 -10.14
N GLY A 228 21.76 -7.71 -9.36
CA GLY A 228 23.11 -7.17 -9.37
C GLY A 228 23.17 -5.71 -8.91
N THR A 229 23.95 -4.88 -9.62
CA THR A 229 24.25 -3.51 -9.18
C THR A 229 23.33 -2.44 -9.73
N THR A 230 22.80 -2.63 -10.94
CA THR A 230 22.05 -1.58 -11.67
C THR A 230 20.80 -2.06 -12.40
N GLN A 231 20.58 -3.37 -12.46
CA GLN A 231 19.43 -3.94 -13.13
C GLN A 231 18.27 -4.08 -12.16
N MET A 232 17.06 -3.88 -12.69
CA MET A 232 15.81 -4.09 -12.00
C MET A 232 14.93 -4.99 -12.83
N GLN A 233 14.43 -6.05 -12.23
CA GLN A 233 13.40 -6.91 -12.81
C GLN A 233 12.04 -6.37 -12.41
N ARG A 234 11.15 -6.28 -13.40
CA ARG A 234 9.73 -6.10 -13.22
C ARG A 234 9.02 -7.41 -13.49
N SER A 235 8.10 -7.79 -12.61
CA SER A 235 7.18 -8.90 -12.83
C SER A 235 5.77 -8.42 -12.50
N ASP A 236 4.85 -8.52 -13.46
CA ASP A 236 3.46 -8.09 -13.30
C ASP A 236 2.59 -9.27 -12.90
N TYR A 237 1.79 -9.10 -11.85
CA TYR A 237 0.83 -10.06 -11.33
C TYR A 237 -0.52 -9.41 -11.15
N THR A 238 -1.60 -10.17 -11.30
CA THR A 238 -2.89 -9.69 -10.81
C THR A 238 -2.89 -9.61 -9.28
N MET A 239 -3.71 -8.73 -8.72
CA MET A 239 -3.88 -8.69 -7.26
C MET A 239 -4.41 -10.03 -6.74
N SER A 240 -5.24 -10.72 -7.51
CA SER A 240 -5.71 -12.08 -7.21
C SER A 240 -4.53 -13.06 -7.07
N ASP A 241 -3.62 -13.10 -8.05
CA ASP A 241 -2.46 -14.00 -8.01
C ASP A 241 -1.56 -13.71 -6.81
N LEU A 242 -1.33 -12.43 -6.49
CA LEU A 242 -0.53 -12.06 -5.31
C LEU A 242 -1.16 -12.53 -4.00
N LEU A 243 -2.49 -12.55 -3.91
CA LEU A 243 -3.21 -13.01 -2.73
C LEU A 243 -3.29 -14.54 -2.66
N MET A 244 -3.40 -15.21 -3.84
CA MET A 244 -3.51 -16.68 -3.94
C MET A 244 -2.16 -17.41 -3.81
N CYS A 245 -1.04 -16.79 -4.14
CA CYS A 245 0.30 -17.40 -3.99
C CYS A 245 0.65 -17.80 -2.53
N HIS A 246 -0.32 -17.72 -1.62
CA HIS A 246 -0.18 -18.01 -0.21
C HIS A 246 -1.15 -19.11 0.20
N GLU A 247 -0.79 -20.35 -0.17
CA GLU A 247 -1.53 -21.53 0.20
C GLU A 247 -1.71 -21.68 1.71
N GLU A 248 -2.83 -22.28 2.11
CA GLU A 248 -3.18 -22.79 3.44
C GLU A 248 -2.95 -21.83 4.61
N GLY A 249 -3.86 -20.87 4.78
CA GLY A 249 -3.90 -19.94 5.93
C GLY A 249 -3.92 -18.45 5.57
N SER A 250 -4.08 -18.10 4.29
CA SER A 250 -4.25 -16.72 3.86
C SER A 250 -5.48 -16.09 4.49
N LEU A 251 -5.33 -14.88 5.05
CA LEU A 251 -6.43 -14.06 5.58
C LEU A 251 -7.53 -13.78 4.53
N PHE A 252 -7.18 -13.86 3.26
CA PHE A 252 -8.05 -13.61 2.11
C PHE A 252 -8.63 -14.87 1.48
N ALA A 253 -8.26 -16.06 1.96
CA ALA A 253 -8.80 -17.33 1.47
C ALA A 253 -10.34 -17.35 1.38
N PRO A 254 -11.11 -16.82 2.35
CA PRO A 254 -12.56 -16.78 2.26
C PRO A 254 -13.12 -15.91 1.14
N LEU A 255 -12.37 -14.90 0.69
CA LEU A 255 -12.77 -13.99 -0.39
C LEU A 255 -12.50 -14.59 -1.78
N LEU A 256 -11.69 -15.65 -1.85
CA LEU A 256 -11.14 -16.22 -3.08
C LEU A 256 -11.62 -17.65 -3.35
N GLU A 257 -12.45 -18.24 -2.46
CA GLU A 257 -12.93 -19.63 -2.61
C GLU A 257 -13.64 -19.93 -3.93
N ASP A 258 -14.24 -18.90 -4.56
CA ASP A 258 -14.95 -19.05 -5.84
C ASP A 258 -14.05 -18.91 -7.09
N GLN A 259 -12.73 -18.62 -6.93
CA GLN A 259 -11.83 -18.28 -8.06
C GLN A 259 -10.60 -19.20 -8.17
N LYS A 260 -10.66 -20.44 -7.68
CA LYS A 260 -9.54 -21.38 -7.77
C LYS A 260 -9.27 -21.84 -9.20
N GLU A 261 -8.35 -21.13 -9.88
CA GLU A 261 -7.60 -21.68 -11.02
C GLU A 261 -6.12 -21.79 -10.65
N GLU A 262 -5.49 -22.89 -11.11
CA GLU A 262 -4.13 -23.31 -10.72
C GLU A 262 -3.03 -22.34 -11.18
N GLY A 263 -2.16 -21.93 -10.24
CA GLY A 263 -0.80 -21.45 -10.51
C GLY A 263 -0.69 -20.03 -11.05
N GLY A 264 -0.40 -19.06 -10.16
CA GLY A 264 -0.18 -17.66 -10.51
C GLY A 264 0.82 -17.46 -11.64
N ILE A 265 0.34 -17.13 -12.84
CA ILE A 265 1.16 -16.82 -14.01
C ILE A 265 1.43 -15.33 -14.00
N PHE A 266 2.72 -14.92 -13.90
CA PHE A 266 3.06 -13.51 -14.12
C PHE A 266 2.67 -13.10 -15.56
N LEU A 267 1.99 -11.95 -15.68
CA LEU A 267 1.52 -11.44 -16.96
C LEU A 267 2.66 -10.89 -17.84
N ARG A 268 3.72 -10.41 -17.20
CA ARG A 268 4.88 -9.82 -17.87
C ARG A 268 6.10 -9.96 -16.97
N ARG A 269 7.26 -10.24 -17.58
CA ARG A 269 8.55 -10.16 -16.89
C ARG A 269 9.62 -9.61 -17.83
N TYR A 270 10.40 -8.64 -17.35
CA TYR A 270 11.59 -8.16 -18.04
C TYR A 270 12.61 -7.59 -17.06
N VAL A 271 13.85 -7.43 -17.53
CA VAL A 271 14.96 -6.85 -16.78
C VAL A 271 15.48 -5.65 -17.55
N THR A 272 15.64 -4.53 -16.86
CA THR A 272 16.20 -3.30 -17.45
C THR A 272 17.03 -2.54 -16.41
N HIS A 273 17.72 -1.48 -16.83
CA HIS A 273 18.36 -0.58 -15.88
C HIS A 273 17.32 0.13 -15.02
N TYR A 274 17.54 0.23 -13.67
CA TYR A 274 16.52 0.80 -12.75
C TYR A 274 16.07 2.22 -13.12
N LYS A 275 16.91 3.00 -13.82
CA LYS A 275 16.56 4.35 -14.34
C LYS A 275 15.60 4.31 -15.53
N LYS A 276 15.57 3.19 -16.26
CA LYS A 276 14.87 3.03 -17.55
C LYS A 276 13.62 2.18 -17.49
N VAL A 277 13.11 1.92 -16.29
CA VAL A 277 11.92 1.08 -16.11
C VAL A 277 10.68 1.66 -16.80
N HIS A 278 10.62 2.96 -16.98
CA HIS A 278 9.53 3.68 -17.66
C HIS A 278 9.55 3.51 -19.20
N GLU A 279 10.69 3.15 -19.79
CA GLU A 279 10.82 2.92 -21.24
C GLU A 279 10.10 1.64 -21.71
N HIS A 280 9.70 0.76 -20.78
CA HIS A 280 9.05 -0.53 -21.05
C HIS A 280 7.61 -0.58 -20.49
N SER A 281 6.80 0.39 -20.86
CA SER A 281 5.40 0.49 -20.45
C SER A 281 4.49 -0.56 -21.12
#